data_7434ac7770af7786b8fdaf48dddf848f
#
_entry.id   7434ac7770af7786b8fdaf48dddf848f
#
_cell.length_a   1.000
_cell.length_b   1.000
_cell.length_c   1.000
_cell.angle_alpha   90.00
_cell.angle_beta   90.00
_cell.angle_gamma   90.00
#
_symmetry.space_group_name_H-M   'P 1'
#
loop_
_entity.id
_entity.type
_entity.pdbx_description
1 polymer ?
#
loop_
_entity_poly.entity_id
_entity_poly.type
_entity_poly.pdbx_seq_one_letter_code
_entity_poly.pdbx_strand_id
1 'polypeptide(L)'
;MKKAALFVLFVHILVFSMVAQTRTRRSPALKGARPATRVQPAIVDPLNQPPPPPAAKPTPNTEDEVVRVETNLVTTPVSVLDRDGRFIPGLKKKDFKIFENGVPQAITYFQSSEQPFTVVLMIDTSPSTRYQIDEIHYAAVTFVNQLRPSDKVMVVAFDGRIRILTEPTVEKQKIFAAIYKAQFGSGTSLYDAVDYVATLDLVRELGRKAVVIFTDGVDTTSRRADYASTVTAVEEVDALFYPIRYNTQKANTDAVAQTYGIQLPAGMLVQLGRGQSDAEYQKGKTYLETLATNSGGRIFEADTIPNLETAFAGVAEELRRQYSIGYYATEDGKPGDRKKIKIEVSRPPRAVIRAKSNYVVKEKRDEVFQQPSPPSGSGN
;
A
#
# COMPACT_ATOMS: atom_id res chain seq x y z
N MET A 1 -2.20 -43.02 -49.76
CA MET A 1 -1.78 -42.20 -50.93
C MET A 1 -2.52 -40.87 -50.86
N LYS A 2 -1.83 -39.77 -50.66
CA LYS A 2 -2.07 -38.33 -50.96
C LYS A 2 -1.37 -37.51 -49.86
N LYS A 3 -0.19 -37.19 -50.12
CA LYS A 3 0.65 -36.04 -50.42
C LYS A 3 0.42 -34.85 -49.50
N ALA A 4 1.39 -34.64 -48.59
CA ALA A 4 1.64 -33.43 -47.83
C ALA A 4 2.10 -32.30 -48.78
N ALA A 5 1.58 -31.10 -48.58
CA ALA A 5 2.10 -29.87 -49.18
C ALA A 5 2.70 -28.99 -48.08
N LEU A 6 4.02 -28.87 -48.13
CA LEU A 6 4.84 -28.02 -47.30
C LEU A 6 4.80 -26.60 -47.89
N PHE A 7 4.29 -25.62 -47.15
CA PHE A 7 4.36 -24.18 -47.52
C PHE A 7 5.47 -23.54 -46.72
N VAL A 8 6.61 -23.25 -47.38
CA VAL A 8 7.72 -22.48 -46.85
C VAL A 8 7.48 -21.01 -47.21
N LEU A 9 7.24 -20.18 -46.22
CA LEU A 9 7.12 -18.74 -46.42
C LEU A 9 8.46 -18.09 -46.05
N PHE A 10 9.20 -17.59 -47.07
CA PHE A 10 10.39 -16.77 -46.93
C PHE A 10 9.97 -15.35 -46.52
N VAL A 11 10.36 -14.90 -45.33
CA VAL A 11 10.22 -13.48 -44.93
C VAL A 11 11.59 -12.83 -45.09
N HIS A 12 11.68 -11.89 -46.04
CA HIS A 12 12.82 -11.02 -46.27
C HIS A 12 12.89 -9.96 -45.14
N ILE A 13 14.00 -9.96 -44.39
CA ILE A 13 14.32 -8.89 -43.45
C ILE A 13 15.05 -7.80 -44.21
N LEU A 14 14.42 -6.67 -44.38
CA LEU A 14 15.01 -5.43 -44.89
C LEU A 14 15.60 -4.67 -43.69
N VAL A 15 16.93 -4.66 -43.59
CA VAL A 15 17.69 -3.85 -42.62
C VAL A 15 17.79 -2.45 -43.19
N PHE A 16 17.08 -1.49 -42.57
CA PHE A 16 17.26 -0.07 -42.86
C PHE A 16 18.24 0.52 -41.88
N SER A 17 19.47 0.76 -42.33
CA SER A 17 20.48 1.52 -41.57
C SER A 17 20.15 3.03 -41.67
N MET A 18 19.75 3.61 -40.56
CA MET A 18 19.53 5.06 -40.43
C MET A 18 20.74 5.70 -39.78
N VAL A 19 21.55 6.36 -40.60
CA VAL A 19 22.70 7.19 -40.16
C VAL A 19 22.12 8.48 -39.55
N ALA A 20 22.31 8.65 -38.25
CA ALA A 20 21.96 9.89 -37.54
C ALA A 20 23.08 10.93 -37.75
N GLN A 21 22.79 11.96 -38.52
CA GLN A 21 23.65 13.15 -38.62
C GLN A 21 23.40 14.07 -37.42
N THR A 22 24.37 14.18 -36.54
CA THR A 22 24.40 15.18 -35.45
C THR A 22 24.70 16.57 -36.04
N ARG A 23 23.68 17.41 -36.12
CA ARG A 23 23.82 18.84 -36.38
C ARG A 23 24.15 19.59 -35.10
N THR A 24 25.40 19.99 -34.93
CA THR A 24 25.83 20.96 -33.93
C THR A 24 25.26 22.33 -34.27
N ARG A 25 24.31 22.83 -33.48
CA ARG A 25 23.85 24.22 -33.51
C ARG A 25 24.89 25.12 -32.81
N ARG A 26 25.63 25.92 -33.54
CA ARG A 26 26.42 27.05 -33.02
C ARG A 26 25.44 28.14 -32.57
N SER A 27 25.57 28.57 -31.33
CA SER A 27 24.90 29.77 -30.79
C SER A 27 25.61 31.02 -31.32
N PRO A 28 24.88 32.11 -31.64
CA PRO A 28 25.49 33.35 -32.08
C PRO A 28 26.13 34.11 -30.91
N ALA A 29 27.34 34.64 -31.18
CA ALA A 29 28.10 35.47 -30.25
C ALA A 29 27.43 36.83 -30.07
N LEU A 30 27.15 37.22 -28.82
CA LEU A 30 26.76 38.59 -28.45
C LEU A 30 28.01 39.48 -28.48
N LYS A 31 28.04 40.39 -29.44
CA LYS A 31 28.98 41.55 -29.49
C LYS A 31 28.50 42.62 -28.51
N GLY A 32 29.41 43.16 -27.71
CA GLY A 32 29.30 44.50 -27.17
C GLY A 32 29.17 44.59 -25.64
N ALA A 33 30.23 44.35 -24.90
CA ALA A 33 30.40 44.89 -23.55
C ALA A 33 31.43 46.02 -23.58
N ARG A 34 30.98 47.23 -23.20
CA ARG A 34 31.84 48.41 -23.01
C ARG A 34 32.75 48.18 -21.79
N PRO A 35 34.01 48.68 -21.76
CA PRO A 35 34.88 48.49 -20.61
C PRO A 35 34.41 49.34 -19.43
N ALA A 36 34.30 48.70 -18.25
CA ALA A 36 34.02 49.35 -17.00
C ALA A 36 35.20 50.23 -16.58
N THR A 37 34.92 51.49 -16.30
CA THR A 37 35.86 52.46 -15.78
C THR A 37 36.32 52.01 -14.38
N ARG A 38 37.61 51.81 -14.24
CA ARG A 38 38.28 51.46 -12.99
C ARG A 38 38.24 52.65 -12.06
N VAL A 39 37.38 52.64 -11.04
CA VAL A 39 37.39 53.61 -9.95
C VAL A 39 38.53 53.23 -9.00
N GLN A 40 39.51 54.11 -8.84
CA GLN A 40 40.59 53.95 -7.85
C GLN A 40 39.99 54.15 -6.44
N PRO A 41 40.35 53.32 -5.46
CA PRO A 41 39.94 53.57 -4.08
C PRO A 41 40.61 54.82 -3.51
N ALA A 42 39.82 55.70 -2.95
CA ALA A 42 40.31 56.88 -2.21
C ALA A 42 41.12 56.40 -0.99
N ILE A 43 42.34 56.99 -0.86
CA ILE A 43 43.20 56.82 0.30
C ILE A 43 42.53 57.55 1.46
N VAL A 44 42.02 56.82 2.43
CA VAL A 44 41.44 57.39 3.69
C VAL A 44 42.56 57.50 4.72
N ASP A 45 42.77 58.70 5.23
CA ASP A 45 43.78 59.06 6.21
C ASP A 45 43.48 58.36 7.55
N PRO A 46 44.43 57.62 8.16
CA PRO A 46 44.16 56.81 9.39
C PRO A 46 44.00 57.65 10.65
N LEU A 47 44.18 58.96 10.63
CA LEU A 47 44.19 59.79 11.83
C LEU A 47 42.84 60.44 12.18
N ASN A 48 41.76 60.19 11.43
CA ASN A 48 40.48 60.87 11.67
C ASN A 48 39.30 59.87 11.76
N GLN A 49 39.48 58.79 12.50
CA GLN A 49 38.37 57.89 12.87
C GLN A 49 37.82 58.25 14.24
N PRO A 50 36.50 58.45 14.39
CA PRO A 50 35.90 58.60 15.71
C PRO A 50 36.06 57.29 16.50
N PRO A 51 36.22 57.37 17.85
CA PRO A 51 36.36 56.16 18.67
C PRO A 51 35.16 55.22 18.50
N PRO A 52 35.38 53.89 18.48
CA PRO A 52 34.31 52.93 18.37
C PRO A 52 33.34 53.08 19.56
N PRO A 53 32.01 52.89 19.32
CA PRO A 53 31.04 52.96 20.40
C PRO A 53 31.34 51.86 21.43
N PRO A 54 31.08 52.12 22.73
CA PRO A 54 31.34 51.14 23.79
C PRO A 54 30.61 49.83 23.48
N ALA A 55 31.32 48.70 23.62
CA ALA A 55 30.80 47.37 23.43
C ALA A 55 29.51 47.19 24.24
N ALA A 56 28.39 46.96 23.55
CA ALA A 56 27.14 46.57 24.20
C ALA A 56 27.41 45.29 24.99
N LYS A 57 27.04 45.30 26.26
CA LYS A 57 27.03 44.08 27.09
C LYS A 57 26.19 43.02 26.35
N PRO A 58 26.64 41.75 26.30
CA PRO A 58 25.84 40.72 25.70
C PRO A 58 24.51 40.65 26.46
N THR A 59 23.43 40.94 25.77
CA THR A 59 22.07 40.57 26.20
C THR A 59 22.07 39.05 26.37
N PRO A 60 21.49 38.51 27.44
CA PRO A 60 21.34 37.06 27.55
C PRO A 60 20.56 36.56 26.34
N ASN A 61 21.16 35.63 25.60
CA ASN A 61 20.46 34.87 24.59
C ASN A 61 19.22 34.32 25.29
N THR A 62 18.07 34.84 24.91
CA THR A 62 16.83 34.08 25.02
C THR A 62 17.07 32.94 24.09
N GLU A 63 17.48 31.80 24.62
CA GLU A 63 17.37 30.54 23.90
C GLU A 63 15.92 30.51 23.42
N ASP A 64 15.72 30.58 22.12
CA ASP A 64 14.44 30.22 21.50
C ASP A 64 14.15 28.80 21.97
N GLU A 65 13.33 28.73 23.02
CA GLU A 65 12.77 27.48 23.48
C GLU A 65 11.94 26.96 22.32
N VAL A 66 12.56 26.14 21.47
CA VAL A 66 11.89 25.43 20.41
C VAL A 66 10.89 24.52 21.10
N VAL A 67 9.67 25.02 21.30
CA VAL A 67 8.55 24.23 21.78
C VAL A 67 8.31 23.14 20.73
N ARG A 68 8.91 21.99 20.94
CA ARG A 68 8.63 20.79 20.15
C ARG A 68 7.23 20.35 20.52
N VAL A 69 6.26 20.81 19.76
CA VAL A 69 4.90 20.30 19.85
C VAL A 69 4.88 18.97 19.10
N GLU A 70 5.14 17.89 19.81
CA GLU A 70 4.95 16.55 19.33
C GLU A 70 3.44 16.28 19.21
N THR A 71 2.90 16.42 18.01
CA THR A 71 1.49 16.23 17.78
C THR A 71 1.25 14.85 17.18
N ASN A 72 0.62 13.96 17.92
CA ASN A 72 0.19 12.64 17.48
C ASN A 72 -1.06 12.77 16.58
N LEU A 73 -0.86 13.04 15.29
CA LEU A 73 -1.96 13.04 14.34
C LEU A 73 -2.42 11.59 14.07
N VAL A 74 -3.62 11.27 14.52
CA VAL A 74 -4.29 10.00 14.19
C VAL A 74 -5.06 10.17 12.90
N THR A 75 -4.67 9.47 11.84
CA THR A 75 -5.36 9.47 10.56
C THR A 75 -6.08 8.16 10.33
N THR A 76 -7.25 8.21 9.70
CA THR A 76 -7.98 7.01 9.32
C THR A 76 -8.64 7.19 7.95
N PRO A 77 -8.51 6.21 7.05
CA PRO A 77 -9.28 6.15 5.81
C PRO A 77 -10.74 5.80 6.13
N VAL A 78 -11.66 6.42 5.41
CA VAL A 78 -13.10 6.25 5.60
C VAL A 78 -13.79 6.05 4.27
N SER A 79 -14.46 4.92 4.09
CA SER A 79 -15.38 4.70 2.97
C SER A 79 -16.81 4.96 3.43
N VAL A 80 -17.52 5.84 2.72
CA VAL A 80 -18.94 6.11 2.96
C VAL A 80 -19.72 5.59 1.76
N LEU A 81 -20.59 4.64 1.99
CA LEU A 81 -21.30 3.89 0.95
C LEU A 81 -22.80 4.05 1.10
N ASP A 82 -23.52 3.97 0.00
CA ASP A 82 -24.97 3.80 0.00
C ASP A 82 -25.36 2.35 0.36
N ARG A 83 -26.66 2.05 0.32
CA ARG A 83 -27.18 0.70 0.63
C ARG A 83 -26.80 -0.35 -0.41
N ASP A 84 -26.50 0.09 -1.63
CA ASP A 84 -26.07 -0.77 -2.74
C ASP A 84 -24.55 -0.96 -2.73
N GLY A 85 -23.84 -0.41 -1.72
CA GLY A 85 -22.39 -0.50 -1.58
C GLY A 85 -21.61 0.46 -2.48
N ARG A 86 -22.29 1.46 -3.09
CA ARG A 86 -21.61 2.46 -3.94
C ARG A 86 -21.11 3.62 -3.08
N PHE A 87 -19.92 4.10 -3.41
CA PHE A 87 -19.32 5.24 -2.73
C PHE A 87 -20.14 6.51 -2.91
N ILE A 88 -20.32 7.25 -1.80
CA ILE A 88 -21.00 8.54 -1.78
C ILE A 88 -19.96 9.66 -1.87
N PRO A 89 -19.84 10.34 -3.01
CA PRO A 89 -18.89 11.44 -3.19
C PRO A 89 -19.40 12.77 -2.64
N GLY A 90 -18.51 13.76 -2.53
CA GLY A 90 -18.87 15.16 -2.29
C GLY A 90 -19.18 15.51 -0.84
N LEU A 91 -18.97 14.59 0.12
CA LEU A 91 -19.08 14.91 1.54
C LEU A 91 -17.93 15.86 1.94
N LYS A 92 -18.25 16.77 2.87
CA LYS A 92 -17.33 17.80 3.38
C LYS A 92 -16.97 17.48 4.84
N LYS A 93 -15.89 18.05 5.33
CA LYS A 93 -15.44 17.91 6.73
C LYS A 93 -16.59 18.04 7.74
N LYS A 94 -17.49 19.01 7.55
CA LYS A 94 -18.64 19.26 8.42
C LYS A 94 -19.68 18.14 8.46
N ASP A 95 -19.66 17.23 7.48
CA ASP A 95 -20.59 16.11 7.40
C ASP A 95 -20.13 14.93 8.25
N PHE A 96 -18.90 14.98 8.80
CA PHE A 96 -18.29 13.94 9.62
C PHE A 96 -18.18 14.36 11.08
N LYS A 97 -18.32 13.38 11.96
CA LYS A 97 -17.98 13.46 13.38
C LYS A 97 -17.09 12.25 13.72
N ILE A 98 -16.05 12.48 14.50
CA ILE A 98 -15.15 11.44 14.98
C ILE A 98 -15.12 11.44 16.49
N PHE A 99 -15.08 10.24 17.06
CA PHE A 99 -15.05 10.04 18.51
C PHE A 99 -13.91 9.08 18.84
N GLU A 100 -13.14 9.41 19.87
CA GLU A 100 -12.15 8.52 20.47
C GLU A 100 -12.64 8.11 21.85
N ASN A 101 -12.77 6.82 22.14
CA ASN A 101 -13.33 6.29 23.39
C ASN A 101 -14.67 6.94 23.81
N GLY A 102 -15.48 7.35 22.82
CA GLY A 102 -16.75 8.03 23.02
C GLY A 102 -16.64 9.55 23.18
N VAL A 103 -15.45 10.12 23.28
CA VAL A 103 -15.20 11.56 23.37
C VAL A 103 -15.10 12.16 21.97
N PRO A 104 -15.90 13.20 21.63
CA PRO A 104 -15.82 13.85 20.33
C PRO A 104 -14.46 14.53 20.12
N GLN A 105 -13.88 14.33 18.94
CA GLN A 105 -12.59 14.89 18.55
C GLN A 105 -12.76 15.93 17.45
N ALA A 106 -11.93 16.99 17.48
CA ALA A 106 -11.91 17.99 16.44
C ALA A 106 -11.17 17.45 15.21
N ILE A 107 -11.87 17.33 14.07
CA ILE A 107 -11.23 16.95 12.81
C ILE A 107 -10.28 18.06 12.37
N THR A 108 -8.97 17.82 12.37
CA THR A 108 -7.96 18.79 11.96
C THR A 108 -7.48 18.55 10.53
N TYR A 109 -7.50 17.31 10.09
CA TYR A 109 -7.15 16.91 8.73
C TYR A 109 -8.37 16.28 8.05
N PHE A 110 -8.68 16.74 6.84
CA PHE A 110 -9.73 16.17 6.01
C PHE A 110 -9.34 16.24 4.55
N GLN A 111 -9.36 15.10 3.92
CA GLN A 111 -9.09 14.99 2.48
C GLN A 111 -10.14 14.11 1.83
N SER A 112 -10.72 14.60 0.74
CA SER A 112 -11.72 13.90 -0.08
C SER A 112 -11.17 13.51 -1.44
N SER A 113 -9.86 13.59 -1.62
CA SER A 113 -9.24 13.48 -2.92
C SER A 113 -8.59 12.13 -3.16
N GLU A 114 -8.43 11.88 -4.37
CA GLU A 114 -7.80 10.77 -5.05
C GLU A 114 -6.27 10.81 -4.88
N GLN A 115 -5.78 10.50 -3.68
CA GLN A 115 -4.32 10.36 -3.44
C GLN A 115 -3.82 9.03 -4.01
N PRO A 116 -2.59 8.99 -4.50
CA PRO A 116 -1.92 7.73 -4.81
C PRO A 116 -1.89 6.82 -3.59
N PHE A 117 -1.92 5.53 -3.84
CA PHE A 117 -1.79 4.52 -2.79
C PHE A 117 -0.73 3.48 -3.15
N THR A 118 -0.23 2.80 -2.12
CA THR A 118 0.64 1.64 -2.26
C THR A 118 -0.15 0.39 -1.93
N VAL A 119 -0.21 -0.55 -2.87
CA VAL A 119 -0.83 -1.87 -2.70
C VAL A 119 0.25 -2.90 -2.46
N VAL A 120 0.11 -3.69 -1.42
CA VAL A 120 0.78 -4.98 -1.28
C VAL A 120 -0.17 -6.05 -1.80
N LEU A 121 0.14 -6.63 -2.94
CA LEU A 121 -0.60 -7.74 -3.53
C LEU A 121 0.02 -9.04 -3.04
N MET A 122 -0.67 -9.72 -2.12
CA MET A 122 -0.28 -11.02 -1.59
C MET A 122 -0.99 -12.13 -2.36
N ILE A 123 -0.22 -13.02 -2.96
CA ILE A 123 -0.72 -14.13 -3.76
C ILE A 123 -0.39 -15.44 -3.05
N ASP A 124 -1.43 -16.17 -2.67
CA ASP A 124 -1.32 -17.53 -2.15
C ASP A 124 -0.93 -18.48 -3.29
N THR A 125 0.22 -19.09 -3.16
CA THR A 125 0.77 -20.07 -4.10
C THR A 125 0.85 -21.47 -3.48
N SER A 126 -0.03 -21.75 -2.54
CA SER A 126 -0.15 -23.07 -1.90
C SER A 126 -0.68 -24.14 -2.87
N PRO A 127 -0.51 -25.41 -2.58
CA PRO A 127 -0.97 -26.49 -3.46
C PRO A 127 -2.47 -26.49 -3.75
N SER A 128 -3.29 -25.91 -2.85
CA SER A 128 -4.74 -25.78 -3.04
C SER A 128 -5.12 -24.87 -4.20
N THR A 129 -4.25 -23.91 -4.58
CA THR A 129 -4.48 -22.96 -5.67
C THR A 129 -3.99 -23.44 -7.01
N ARG A 130 -3.36 -24.61 -7.07
CA ARG A 130 -2.63 -25.14 -8.25
C ARG A 130 -3.43 -25.10 -9.55
N TYR A 131 -4.71 -25.42 -9.46
CA TYR A 131 -5.57 -25.51 -10.63
C TYR A 131 -6.12 -24.17 -11.12
N GLN A 132 -5.80 -23.06 -10.41
CA GLN A 132 -6.34 -21.74 -10.68
C GLN A 132 -5.26 -20.66 -10.85
N ILE A 133 -3.97 -21.04 -10.91
CA ILE A 133 -2.87 -20.06 -10.91
C ILE A 133 -2.91 -19.12 -12.12
N ASP A 134 -3.22 -19.64 -13.30
CA ASP A 134 -3.28 -18.84 -14.53
C ASP A 134 -4.42 -17.81 -14.43
N GLU A 135 -5.52 -18.20 -13.81
CA GLU A 135 -6.68 -17.34 -13.54
C GLU A 135 -6.36 -16.26 -12.51
N ILE A 136 -5.61 -16.64 -11.46
CA ILE A 136 -5.12 -15.73 -10.44
C ILE A 136 -4.17 -14.69 -11.07
N HIS A 137 -3.23 -15.14 -11.88
CA HIS A 137 -2.30 -14.26 -12.59
C HIS A 137 -3.06 -13.29 -13.50
N TYR A 138 -4.01 -13.79 -14.30
CA TYR A 138 -4.82 -12.98 -15.18
C TYR A 138 -5.63 -11.92 -14.43
N ALA A 139 -6.30 -12.31 -13.35
CA ALA A 139 -7.08 -11.39 -12.53
C ALA A 139 -6.18 -10.35 -11.80
N ALA A 140 -5.02 -10.77 -11.31
CA ALA A 140 -4.04 -9.87 -10.69
C ALA A 140 -3.51 -8.83 -11.69
N VAL A 141 -3.19 -9.25 -12.93
CA VAL A 141 -2.79 -8.35 -14.02
C VAL A 141 -3.93 -7.38 -14.38
N THR A 142 -5.16 -7.89 -14.47
CA THR A 142 -6.36 -7.07 -14.73
C THR A 142 -6.55 -6.02 -13.63
N PHE A 143 -6.38 -6.39 -12.36
CA PHE A 143 -6.39 -5.47 -11.23
C PHE A 143 -5.35 -4.35 -11.38
N VAL A 144 -4.09 -4.71 -11.63
CA VAL A 144 -3.00 -3.74 -11.81
C VAL A 144 -3.28 -2.79 -12.98
N ASN A 145 -3.94 -3.28 -14.04
CA ASN A 145 -4.33 -2.43 -15.17
C ASN A 145 -5.39 -1.38 -14.81
N GLN A 146 -6.21 -1.65 -13.79
CA GLN A 146 -7.22 -0.70 -13.30
C GLN A 146 -6.63 0.35 -12.36
N LEU A 147 -5.42 0.16 -11.87
CA LEU A 147 -4.73 1.12 -11.01
C LEU A 147 -4.22 2.32 -11.81
N ARG A 148 -4.05 3.44 -11.14
CA ARG A 148 -3.51 4.67 -11.75
C ARG A 148 -2.02 4.56 -11.99
N PRO A 149 -1.48 5.35 -12.92
CA PRO A 149 -0.03 5.41 -13.15
C PRO A 149 0.80 5.80 -11.93
N SER A 150 0.18 6.50 -10.96
CA SER A 150 0.83 6.96 -9.73
C SER A 150 0.75 5.96 -8.58
N ASP A 151 -0.09 4.93 -8.70
CA ASP A 151 -0.26 3.92 -7.66
C ASP A 151 0.89 2.92 -7.71
N LYS A 152 1.47 2.62 -6.55
CA LYS A 152 2.56 1.66 -6.44
C LYS A 152 2.01 0.27 -6.10
N VAL A 153 2.66 -0.77 -6.61
CA VAL A 153 2.33 -2.16 -6.27
C VAL A 153 3.60 -2.89 -5.86
N MET A 154 3.53 -3.56 -4.73
CA MET A 154 4.47 -4.57 -4.26
C MET A 154 3.82 -5.94 -4.43
N VAL A 155 4.54 -6.93 -4.93
CA VAL A 155 4.02 -8.29 -5.10
C VAL A 155 4.73 -9.23 -4.13
N VAL A 156 3.95 -9.91 -3.32
CA VAL A 156 4.40 -10.92 -2.36
C VAL A 156 3.70 -12.23 -2.68
N ALA A 157 4.45 -13.30 -2.90
CA ALA A 157 3.91 -14.65 -2.98
C ALA A 157 4.18 -15.39 -1.67
N PHE A 158 3.24 -16.22 -1.25
CA PHE A 158 3.42 -17.05 -0.08
C PHE A 158 2.84 -18.46 -0.27
N ASP A 159 3.55 -19.41 0.28
CA ASP A 159 3.22 -20.81 0.47
C ASP A 159 3.74 -21.21 1.87
N GLY A 160 4.47 -22.29 2.03
CA GLY A 160 5.28 -22.53 3.25
C GLY A 160 6.46 -21.56 3.42
N ARG A 161 6.64 -20.62 2.48
CA ARG A 161 7.67 -19.56 2.49
C ARG A 161 7.07 -18.26 1.97
N ILE A 162 7.64 -17.15 2.41
CA ILE A 162 7.25 -15.81 1.96
C ILE A 162 8.32 -15.30 0.99
N ARG A 163 7.89 -14.76 -0.16
CA ARG A 163 8.79 -14.27 -1.22
C ARG A 163 8.33 -12.89 -1.67
N ILE A 164 9.16 -11.88 -1.50
CA ILE A 164 8.97 -10.58 -2.14
C ILE A 164 9.39 -10.74 -3.61
N LEU A 165 8.44 -10.58 -4.54
CA LEU A 165 8.66 -10.70 -5.96
C LEU A 165 8.97 -9.37 -6.64
N THR A 166 8.49 -8.26 -6.06
CA THR A 166 8.92 -6.91 -6.41
C THR A 166 8.69 -5.96 -5.24
N GLU A 167 9.60 -5.00 -5.09
CA GLU A 167 9.41 -3.85 -4.21
C GLU A 167 8.32 -2.90 -4.75
N PRO A 168 7.79 -1.97 -3.93
CA PRO A 168 6.78 -1.02 -4.37
C PRO A 168 7.21 -0.22 -5.60
N THR A 169 6.52 -0.42 -6.73
CA THR A 169 6.85 0.25 -8.00
C THR A 169 5.59 0.64 -8.76
N VAL A 170 5.70 1.67 -9.61
CA VAL A 170 4.67 2.07 -10.57
C VAL A 170 4.85 1.41 -11.95
N GLU A 171 5.98 0.71 -12.15
CA GLU A 171 6.34 0.11 -13.43
C GLU A 171 5.54 -1.16 -13.70
N LYS A 172 4.45 -1.05 -14.45
CA LYS A 172 3.53 -2.17 -14.73
C LYS A 172 4.23 -3.42 -15.27
N GLN A 173 5.26 -3.25 -16.12
CA GLN A 173 6.01 -4.39 -16.66
C GLN A 173 6.73 -5.20 -15.57
N LYS A 174 7.32 -4.51 -14.58
CA LYS A 174 7.96 -5.18 -13.43
C LYS A 174 6.92 -5.89 -12.57
N ILE A 175 5.77 -5.25 -12.36
CA ILE A 175 4.67 -5.82 -11.57
C ILE A 175 4.13 -7.08 -12.26
N PHE A 176 3.87 -7.05 -13.58
CA PHE A 176 3.40 -8.21 -14.34
C PHE A 176 4.41 -9.35 -14.30
N ALA A 177 5.70 -9.05 -14.53
CA ALA A 177 6.75 -10.05 -14.44
C ALA A 177 6.83 -10.68 -13.03
N ALA A 178 6.57 -9.92 -11.98
CA ALA A 178 6.50 -10.42 -10.61
C ALA A 178 5.28 -11.32 -10.41
N ILE A 179 4.08 -10.92 -10.87
CA ILE A 179 2.86 -11.74 -10.78
C ILE A 179 3.10 -13.10 -11.42
N TYR A 180 3.65 -13.17 -12.64
CA TYR A 180 3.94 -14.43 -13.34
C TYR A 180 5.07 -15.26 -12.70
N LYS A 181 5.88 -14.67 -11.81
CA LYS A 181 6.87 -15.40 -10.99
C LYS A 181 6.27 -16.05 -9.74
N ALA A 182 5.02 -15.74 -9.39
CA ALA A 182 4.30 -16.39 -8.31
C ALA A 182 4.01 -17.84 -8.70
N GLN A 183 4.88 -18.76 -8.34
CA GLN A 183 4.79 -20.19 -8.65
C GLN A 183 4.54 -20.99 -7.39
N PHE A 184 3.97 -22.17 -7.57
CA PHE A 184 3.59 -23.06 -6.48
C PHE A 184 4.74 -23.46 -5.58
N GLY A 185 4.41 -23.55 -4.30
CA GLY A 185 5.25 -24.14 -3.29
C GLY A 185 4.55 -25.26 -2.53
N SER A 186 4.87 -25.41 -1.27
CA SER A 186 4.33 -26.45 -0.39
C SER A 186 3.83 -25.84 0.91
N GLY A 187 2.63 -26.23 1.35
CA GLY A 187 2.00 -25.69 2.55
C GLY A 187 1.48 -24.27 2.36
N THR A 188 0.91 -23.69 3.42
CA THR A 188 0.37 -22.33 3.46
C THR A 188 0.72 -21.69 4.80
N SER A 189 1.62 -20.73 4.82
CA SER A 189 2.00 -19.96 6.01
C SER A 189 1.31 -18.59 5.97
N LEU A 190 -0.01 -18.57 6.01
CA LEU A 190 -0.83 -17.36 5.89
C LEU A 190 -0.59 -16.40 7.06
N TYR A 191 -0.58 -16.91 8.30
CA TYR A 191 -0.35 -16.06 9.47
C TYR A 191 1.05 -15.45 9.45
N ASP A 192 2.09 -16.25 9.14
CA ASP A 192 3.45 -15.73 9.01
C ASP A 192 3.55 -14.68 7.88
N ALA A 193 2.80 -14.86 6.78
CA ALA A 193 2.82 -13.90 5.66
C ALA A 193 2.11 -12.59 6.02
N VAL A 194 0.98 -12.65 6.73
CA VAL A 194 0.27 -11.45 7.22
C VAL A 194 1.11 -10.71 8.24
N ASP A 195 1.72 -11.41 9.20
CA ASP A 195 2.63 -10.82 10.19
C ASP A 195 3.80 -10.14 9.52
N TYR A 196 4.46 -10.83 8.58
CA TYR A 196 5.57 -10.26 7.82
C TYR A 196 5.19 -8.97 7.10
N VAL A 197 4.05 -8.96 6.39
CA VAL A 197 3.59 -7.77 5.67
C VAL A 197 3.18 -6.65 6.63
N ALA A 198 2.57 -6.97 7.77
CA ALA A 198 2.23 -5.99 8.80
C ALA A 198 3.47 -5.37 9.46
N THR A 199 4.59 -6.11 9.51
CA THR A 199 5.86 -5.62 10.08
C THR A 199 6.77 -4.95 9.05
N LEU A 200 6.50 -5.09 7.74
CA LEU A 200 7.21 -4.34 6.72
C LEU A 200 7.08 -2.84 6.98
N ASP A 201 8.11 -2.10 6.59
CA ASP A 201 8.15 -0.63 6.65
C ASP A 201 7.05 0.07 5.82
N LEU A 202 5.94 -0.60 5.56
CA LEU A 202 4.71 0.00 5.01
C LEU A 202 4.29 1.23 5.82
N VAL A 203 4.66 1.29 7.09
CA VAL A 203 4.44 2.45 7.97
C VAL A 203 5.29 3.64 7.56
N ARG A 204 6.43 3.40 6.91
CA ARG A 204 7.37 4.48 6.49
C ARG A 204 7.01 5.09 5.13
N GLU A 205 6.26 4.39 4.31
CA GLU A 205 5.79 4.96 3.05
C GLU A 205 4.75 6.04 3.35
N LEU A 206 4.97 7.23 2.82
CA LEU A 206 3.98 8.29 2.88
C LEU A 206 2.80 7.94 1.97
N GLY A 207 1.59 8.19 2.44
CA GLY A 207 0.39 7.98 1.64
C GLY A 207 -0.47 6.81 2.11
N ARG A 208 -1.48 6.51 1.32
CA ARG A 208 -2.50 5.49 1.60
C ARG A 208 -1.98 4.10 1.24
N LYS A 209 -2.27 3.13 2.08
CA LYS A 209 -1.78 1.75 1.94
C LYS A 209 -2.93 0.76 1.98
N ALA A 210 -2.79 -0.28 1.17
CA ALA A 210 -3.72 -1.40 1.17
C ALA A 210 -2.97 -2.72 0.99
N VAL A 211 -3.46 -3.75 1.62
CA VAL A 211 -3.01 -5.12 1.46
C VAL A 211 -4.15 -5.91 0.81
N VAL A 212 -3.94 -6.36 -0.40
CA VAL A 212 -4.89 -7.22 -1.12
C VAL A 212 -4.37 -8.65 -1.02
N ILE A 213 -5.11 -9.50 -0.32
CA ILE A 213 -4.72 -10.88 -0.06
C ILE A 213 -5.60 -11.81 -0.87
N PHE A 214 -4.99 -12.55 -1.78
CA PHE A 214 -5.67 -13.57 -2.54
C PHE A 214 -5.36 -14.96 -1.93
N THR A 215 -6.35 -15.61 -1.31
CA THR A 215 -6.18 -16.87 -0.55
C THR A 215 -7.52 -17.55 -0.25
N ASP A 216 -7.52 -18.84 0.03
CA ASP A 216 -8.69 -19.55 0.60
C ASP A 216 -8.82 -19.34 2.13
N GLY A 217 -7.82 -18.76 2.76
CA GLY A 217 -7.79 -18.41 4.17
C GLY A 217 -7.29 -19.52 5.11
N VAL A 218 -6.91 -20.67 4.57
CA VAL A 218 -6.46 -21.81 5.38
C VAL A 218 -4.97 -21.74 5.66
N ASP A 219 -4.58 -21.75 6.93
CA ASP A 219 -3.18 -21.83 7.36
C ASP A 219 -2.79 -23.25 7.72
N THR A 220 -1.67 -23.73 7.21
CA THR A 220 -1.21 -25.10 7.45
C THR A 220 0.19 -25.19 8.05
N THR A 221 1.04 -24.18 7.82
CA THR A 221 2.48 -24.26 8.09
C THR A 221 3.08 -23.07 8.82
N SER A 222 2.30 -22.07 9.23
CA SER A 222 2.81 -20.95 10.04
C SER A 222 3.42 -21.43 11.36
N ARG A 223 4.52 -20.79 11.75
CA ARG A 223 5.32 -21.16 12.92
C ARG A 223 5.68 -19.98 13.81
N ARG A 224 5.66 -18.76 13.28
CA ARG A 224 6.08 -17.54 13.98
C ARG A 224 4.89 -16.77 14.51
N ALA A 225 3.83 -16.71 13.72
CA ALA A 225 2.62 -16.00 14.02
C ALA A 225 1.43 -16.94 14.10
N ASP A 226 0.39 -16.50 14.78
CA ASP A 226 -0.88 -17.18 14.89
C ASP A 226 -2.05 -16.25 14.56
N TYR A 227 -3.28 -16.77 14.63
CA TYR A 227 -4.50 -16.00 14.39
C TYR A 227 -4.56 -14.72 15.23
N ALA A 228 -4.30 -14.82 16.54
CA ALA A 228 -4.50 -13.70 17.46
C ALA A 228 -3.42 -12.63 17.31
N SER A 229 -2.16 -13.03 17.16
CA SER A 229 -1.03 -12.12 16.98
C SER A 229 -1.17 -11.32 15.69
N THR A 230 -1.58 -11.96 14.59
CA THR A 230 -1.75 -11.27 13.30
C THR A 230 -2.93 -10.31 13.27
N VAL A 231 -4.04 -10.67 13.94
CA VAL A 231 -5.17 -9.74 14.10
C VAL A 231 -4.74 -8.49 14.86
N THR A 232 -3.94 -8.64 15.91
CA THR A 232 -3.37 -7.51 16.66
C THR A 232 -2.43 -6.68 15.77
N ALA A 233 -1.52 -7.32 15.05
CA ALA A 233 -0.60 -6.63 14.16
C ALA A 233 -1.32 -5.81 13.08
N VAL A 234 -2.41 -6.33 12.52
CA VAL A 234 -3.24 -5.61 11.52
C VAL A 234 -3.93 -4.39 12.14
N GLU A 235 -4.33 -4.42 13.40
CA GLU A 235 -4.87 -3.24 14.09
C GLU A 235 -3.83 -2.13 14.28
N GLU A 236 -2.57 -2.48 14.37
CA GLU A 236 -1.46 -1.52 14.54
C GLU A 236 -1.01 -0.87 13.22
N VAL A 237 -1.26 -1.54 12.09
CA VAL A 237 -0.82 -1.07 10.78
C VAL A 237 -1.78 -0.03 10.22
N ASP A 238 -1.24 1.06 9.66
CA ASP A 238 -2.02 2.04 8.90
C ASP A 238 -2.19 1.58 7.45
N ALA A 239 -2.86 0.45 7.26
CA ALA A 239 -3.20 -0.12 5.96
C ALA A 239 -4.56 -0.81 6.01
N LEU A 240 -5.29 -0.76 4.90
CA LEU A 240 -6.57 -1.46 4.74
C LEU A 240 -6.33 -2.86 4.19
N PHE A 241 -6.94 -3.87 4.79
CA PHE A 241 -6.83 -5.23 4.30
C PHE A 241 -8.07 -5.61 3.49
N TYR A 242 -7.84 -6.08 2.28
CA TYR A 242 -8.85 -6.54 1.33
C TYR A 242 -8.59 -8.00 0.96
N PRO A 243 -9.06 -8.96 1.78
CA PRO A 243 -9.00 -10.35 1.40
C PRO A 243 -9.95 -10.62 0.22
N ILE A 244 -9.44 -11.30 -0.80
CA ILE A 244 -10.21 -11.89 -1.90
C ILE A 244 -10.16 -13.39 -1.65
N ARG A 245 -11.25 -13.93 -1.10
CA ARG A 245 -11.34 -15.32 -0.74
C ARG A 245 -11.94 -16.13 -1.87
N TYR A 246 -11.29 -17.22 -2.19
CA TYR A 246 -11.81 -18.24 -3.09
C TYR A 246 -11.90 -19.56 -2.33
N ASN A 247 -12.91 -20.36 -2.68
CA ASN A 247 -13.12 -21.65 -2.03
C ASN A 247 -12.51 -22.77 -2.87
N THR A 248 -11.38 -23.30 -2.43
CA THR A 248 -10.69 -24.42 -3.10
C THR A 248 -11.23 -25.78 -2.71
N GLN A 249 -12.05 -25.86 -1.69
CA GLN A 249 -12.50 -27.13 -1.10
C GLN A 249 -13.19 -28.06 -2.14
N LYS A 250 -14.13 -27.50 -2.91
CA LYS A 250 -14.83 -28.26 -3.97
C LYS A 250 -13.88 -28.66 -5.08
N ALA A 251 -13.05 -27.73 -5.56
CA ALA A 251 -12.10 -27.99 -6.64
C ALA A 251 -11.10 -29.09 -6.26
N ASN A 252 -10.60 -29.08 -5.02
CA ASN A 252 -9.70 -30.11 -4.51
C ASN A 252 -10.41 -31.47 -4.40
N THR A 253 -11.66 -31.50 -3.96
CA THR A 253 -12.47 -32.73 -3.87
C THR A 253 -12.71 -33.32 -5.27
N ASP A 254 -13.10 -32.50 -6.23
CA ASP A 254 -13.33 -32.91 -7.63
C ASP A 254 -12.04 -33.42 -8.29
N ALA A 255 -10.91 -32.75 -8.07
CA ALA A 255 -9.61 -33.16 -8.59
C ALA A 255 -9.15 -34.52 -8.04
N VAL A 256 -9.39 -34.78 -6.75
CA VAL A 256 -9.10 -36.07 -6.12
C VAL A 256 -10.00 -37.16 -6.71
N ALA A 257 -11.31 -36.89 -6.84
CA ALA A 257 -12.25 -37.82 -7.42
C ALA A 257 -11.83 -38.21 -8.83
N GLN A 258 -11.41 -37.25 -9.64
CA GLN A 258 -10.91 -37.48 -11.00
C GLN A 258 -9.61 -38.31 -11.04
N THR A 259 -8.66 -37.99 -10.13
CA THR A 259 -7.36 -38.65 -10.07
C THR A 259 -7.48 -40.12 -9.72
N TYR A 260 -8.40 -40.48 -8.83
CA TYR A 260 -8.62 -41.86 -8.36
C TYR A 260 -9.76 -42.56 -9.04
N GLY A 261 -10.45 -41.91 -9.99
CA GLY A 261 -11.60 -42.51 -10.71
C GLY A 261 -12.79 -42.83 -9.81
N ILE A 262 -12.94 -42.10 -8.68
CA ILE A 262 -13.96 -42.35 -7.67
C ILE A 262 -15.11 -41.35 -7.85
N GLN A 263 -16.34 -41.86 -7.98
CA GLN A 263 -17.52 -41.02 -7.85
C GLN A 263 -17.83 -40.86 -6.36
N LEU A 264 -17.60 -39.64 -5.86
CA LEU A 264 -17.94 -39.30 -4.47
C LEU A 264 -19.44 -38.96 -4.40
N PRO A 265 -20.17 -39.45 -3.40
CA PRO A 265 -21.55 -39.03 -3.14
C PRO A 265 -21.62 -37.50 -2.98
N ALA A 266 -22.73 -36.90 -3.44
CA ALA A 266 -22.95 -35.46 -3.30
C ALA A 266 -22.84 -35.06 -1.81
N GLY A 267 -21.95 -34.11 -1.51
CA GLY A 267 -21.67 -33.65 -0.16
C GLY A 267 -20.59 -34.42 0.62
N MET A 268 -20.01 -35.47 0.02
CA MET A 268 -18.87 -36.17 0.64
C MET A 268 -17.58 -35.43 0.32
N LEU A 269 -16.99 -34.84 1.34
CA LEU A 269 -15.67 -34.21 1.27
C LEU A 269 -14.60 -35.21 1.66
N VAL A 270 -13.60 -35.40 0.83
CA VAL A 270 -12.45 -36.27 1.15
C VAL A 270 -11.46 -35.45 1.94
N GLN A 271 -11.30 -35.79 3.22
CA GLN A 271 -10.27 -35.20 4.06
C GLN A 271 -8.92 -35.88 3.73
N LEU A 272 -8.11 -35.24 2.92
CA LEU A 272 -6.83 -35.79 2.47
C LEU A 272 -5.62 -35.21 3.22
N GLY A 273 -5.82 -34.42 4.25
CA GLY A 273 -4.74 -33.84 5.02
C GLY A 273 -5.12 -32.61 5.83
N ARG A 274 -4.11 -31.99 6.42
CA ARG A 274 -4.25 -30.74 7.16
C ARG A 274 -4.66 -29.62 6.21
N GLY A 275 -5.64 -28.81 6.58
CA GLY A 275 -6.11 -27.69 5.77
C GLY A 275 -7.26 -28.01 4.83
N GLN A 276 -7.94 -29.16 5.00
CA GLN A 276 -9.02 -29.59 4.07
C GLN A 276 -10.36 -29.84 4.76
N SER A 277 -10.47 -29.62 6.06
CA SER A 277 -11.73 -29.77 6.77
C SER A 277 -12.62 -28.54 6.65
N ASP A 278 -13.95 -28.75 6.69
CA ASP A 278 -14.94 -27.67 6.73
C ASP A 278 -14.63 -26.67 7.85
N ALA A 279 -14.19 -27.15 9.01
CA ALA A 279 -13.85 -26.33 10.16
C ALA A 279 -12.66 -25.41 9.88
N GLU A 280 -11.64 -25.88 9.14
CA GLU A 280 -10.47 -25.08 8.76
C GLU A 280 -10.85 -24.00 7.73
N TYR A 281 -11.69 -24.33 6.73
CA TYR A 281 -12.22 -23.36 5.78
C TYR A 281 -13.09 -22.29 6.45
N GLN A 282 -13.93 -22.68 7.42
CA GLN A 282 -14.74 -21.71 8.20
C GLN A 282 -13.86 -20.84 9.09
N LYS A 283 -12.85 -21.41 9.73
CA LYS A 283 -11.85 -20.65 10.51
C LYS A 283 -11.12 -19.66 9.62
N GLY A 284 -10.69 -20.09 8.43
CA GLY A 284 -10.04 -19.25 7.44
C GLY A 284 -10.92 -18.09 7.00
N LYS A 285 -12.19 -18.34 6.69
CA LYS A 285 -13.16 -17.31 6.37
C LYS A 285 -13.30 -16.29 7.49
N THR A 286 -13.53 -16.75 8.72
CA THR A 286 -13.68 -15.87 9.89
C THR A 286 -12.41 -15.06 10.14
N TYR A 287 -11.23 -15.65 9.92
CA TYR A 287 -9.96 -14.93 10.01
C TYR A 287 -9.88 -13.78 9.01
N LEU A 288 -10.16 -14.04 7.75
CA LEU A 288 -10.11 -13.03 6.69
C LEU A 288 -11.16 -11.91 6.91
N GLU A 289 -12.36 -12.25 7.37
CA GLU A 289 -13.39 -11.29 7.78
C GLU A 289 -12.91 -10.40 8.93
N THR A 290 -12.20 -10.98 9.89
CA THR A 290 -11.66 -10.25 11.05
C THR A 290 -10.55 -9.29 10.61
N LEU A 291 -9.61 -9.72 9.76
CA LEU A 291 -8.57 -8.83 9.22
C LEU A 291 -9.17 -7.64 8.49
N ALA A 292 -10.14 -7.91 7.61
CA ALA A 292 -10.83 -6.86 6.86
C ALA A 292 -11.53 -5.86 7.77
N THR A 293 -12.33 -6.36 8.73
CA THR A 293 -13.10 -5.51 9.64
C THR A 293 -12.20 -4.64 10.52
N ASN A 294 -11.15 -5.22 11.10
CA ASN A 294 -10.27 -4.52 12.03
C ASN A 294 -9.40 -3.47 11.33
N SER A 295 -9.07 -3.67 10.06
CA SER A 295 -8.35 -2.68 9.27
C SER A 295 -9.24 -1.58 8.66
N GLY A 296 -10.56 -1.78 8.61
CA GLY A 296 -11.52 -0.90 7.91
C GLY A 296 -11.69 -1.23 6.42
N GLY A 297 -11.16 -2.35 5.94
CA GLY A 297 -11.40 -2.89 4.61
C GLY A 297 -12.64 -3.78 4.53
N ARG A 298 -12.68 -4.67 3.56
CA ARG A 298 -13.72 -5.71 3.44
C ARG A 298 -13.21 -6.96 2.74
N ILE A 299 -13.88 -8.08 3.01
CA ILE A 299 -13.68 -9.32 2.29
C ILE A 299 -14.48 -9.33 0.98
N PHE A 300 -13.93 -9.97 -0.05
CA PHE A 300 -14.58 -10.29 -1.30
C PHE A 300 -14.58 -11.80 -1.49
N GLU A 301 -15.71 -12.36 -1.89
CA GLU A 301 -15.84 -13.77 -2.25
C GLU A 301 -15.68 -13.91 -3.77
N ALA A 302 -14.84 -14.84 -4.21
CA ALA A 302 -14.47 -15.00 -5.61
C ALA A 302 -14.40 -16.49 -6.01
N ASP A 303 -15.54 -17.19 -5.94
CA ASP A 303 -15.62 -18.61 -6.23
C ASP A 303 -15.53 -18.94 -7.74
N THR A 304 -15.54 -17.93 -8.60
CA THR A 304 -15.43 -18.05 -10.05
C THR A 304 -14.53 -16.96 -10.62
N ILE A 305 -13.98 -17.15 -11.83
CA ILE A 305 -13.15 -16.14 -12.52
C ILE A 305 -13.88 -14.80 -12.67
N PRO A 306 -15.13 -14.73 -13.16
CA PRO A 306 -15.86 -13.47 -13.26
C PRO A 306 -16.03 -12.78 -11.90
N ASN A 307 -16.24 -13.55 -10.82
CA ASN A 307 -16.31 -13.00 -9.47
C ASN A 307 -14.94 -12.47 -8.99
N LEU A 308 -13.85 -13.11 -9.38
CA LEU A 308 -12.50 -12.68 -9.09
C LEU A 308 -12.18 -11.32 -9.74
N GLU A 309 -12.51 -11.16 -11.03
CA GLU A 309 -12.36 -9.87 -11.72
C GLU A 309 -13.22 -8.78 -11.08
N THR A 310 -14.47 -9.11 -10.73
CA THR A 310 -15.39 -8.21 -10.04
C THR A 310 -14.86 -7.81 -8.66
N ALA A 311 -14.28 -8.76 -7.91
CA ALA A 311 -13.68 -8.51 -6.61
C ALA A 311 -12.51 -7.52 -6.72
N PHE A 312 -11.58 -7.76 -7.63
CA PHE A 312 -10.45 -6.88 -7.87
C PHE A 312 -10.90 -5.48 -8.35
N ALA A 313 -11.88 -5.41 -9.25
CA ALA A 313 -12.46 -4.15 -9.68
C ALA A 313 -13.08 -3.37 -8.49
N GLY A 314 -13.78 -4.08 -7.62
CA GLY A 314 -14.36 -3.51 -6.40
C GLY A 314 -13.30 -2.96 -5.44
N VAL A 315 -12.19 -3.67 -5.26
CA VAL A 315 -11.04 -3.18 -4.46
C VAL A 315 -10.46 -1.92 -5.08
N ALA A 316 -10.16 -1.93 -6.39
CA ALA A 316 -9.59 -0.78 -7.09
C ALA A 316 -10.51 0.45 -7.03
N GLU A 317 -11.82 0.26 -7.13
CA GLU A 317 -12.79 1.34 -7.01
C GLU A 317 -12.85 1.89 -5.58
N GLU A 318 -12.89 1.02 -4.56
CA GLU A 318 -12.94 1.44 -3.17
C GLU A 318 -11.67 2.20 -2.77
N LEU A 319 -10.51 1.73 -3.21
CA LEU A 319 -9.23 2.42 -2.96
C LEU A 319 -9.17 3.80 -3.59
N ARG A 320 -9.77 4.00 -4.76
CA ARG A 320 -9.82 5.31 -5.43
C ARG A 320 -10.69 6.32 -4.71
N ARG A 321 -11.74 5.88 -4.01
CA ARG A 321 -12.84 6.71 -3.51
C ARG A 321 -12.97 6.61 -2.00
N GLN A 322 -12.01 7.17 -1.27
CA GLN A 322 -12.02 7.22 0.19
C GLN A 322 -11.83 8.64 0.69
N TYR A 323 -12.41 8.92 1.82
CA TYR A 323 -12.08 10.09 2.63
C TYR A 323 -10.92 9.74 3.56
N SER A 324 -10.06 10.70 3.86
CA SER A 324 -9.06 10.59 4.91
C SER A 324 -9.36 11.63 5.97
N ILE A 325 -9.51 11.18 7.21
CA ILE A 325 -9.85 12.05 8.34
C ILE A 325 -8.75 11.92 9.38
N GLY A 326 -8.32 13.06 9.93
CA GLY A 326 -7.33 13.07 10.99
C GLY A 326 -7.69 14.03 12.10
N TYR A 327 -7.26 13.69 13.31
CA TYR A 327 -7.42 14.49 14.52
C TYR A 327 -6.19 14.31 15.42
N TYR A 328 -5.97 15.27 16.28
CA TYR A 328 -5.00 15.14 17.36
C TYR A 328 -5.70 14.59 18.57
N ALA A 329 -5.21 13.46 19.09
CA ALA A 329 -5.78 12.85 20.28
C ALA A 329 -5.73 13.83 21.46
N THR A 330 -6.85 13.98 22.17
CA THR A 330 -6.95 14.88 23.34
C THR A 330 -6.24 14.31 24.56
N GLU A 331 -6.11 12.99 24.62
CA GLU A 331 -5.45 12.28 25.70
C GLU A 331 -4.31 11.44 25.14
N ASP A 332 -3.11 11.64 25.67
CA ASP A 332 -1.98 10.77 25.39
C ASP A 332 -2.27 9.38 25.96
N GLY A 333 -2.16 8.36 25.12
CA GLY A 333 -2.20 6.96 25.56
C GLY A 333 -0.78 6.46 25.85
N LYS A 334 -0.67 5.37 26.59
CA LYS A 334 0.59 4.64 26.74
C LYS A 334 0.81 3.76 25.50
N PRO A 335 2.06 3.55 25.05
CA PRO A 335 2.35 2.58 24.01
C PRO A 335 1.68 1.22 24.32
N GLY A 336 0.96 0.67 23.34
CA GLY A 336 0.18 -0.53 23.49
C GLY A 336 -1.29 -0.32 23.90
N ASP A 337 -1.69 0.89 24.32
CA ASP A 337 -3.09 1.17 24.62
C ASP A 337 -3.94 1.10 23.37
N ARG A 338 -5.08 0.39 23.46
CA ARG A 338 -6.06 0.31 22.39
C ARG A 338 -7.12 1.38 22.56
N LYS A 339 -7.24 2.29 21.58
CA LYS A 339 -8.22 3.36 21.54
C LYS A 339 -9.31 3.05 20.54
N LYS A 340 -10.57 3.19 20.93
CA LYS A 340 -11.73 2.98 20.02
C LYS A 340 -12.00 4.23 19.21
N ILE A 341 -12.18 4.07 17.89
CA ILE A 341 -12.60 5.12 16.98
C ILE A 341 -14.03 4.84 16.53
N LYS A 342 -14.88 5.87 16.56
CA LYS A 342 -16.20 5.84 15.95
C LYS A 342 -16.34 7.03 15.02
N ILE A 343 -16.79 6.78 13.80
CA ILE A 343 -17.07 7.83 12.81
C ILE A 343 -18.55 7.83 12.52
N GLU A 344 -19.13 9.01 12.50
CA GLU A 344 -20.52 9.26 12.12
C GLU A 344 -20.57 10.22 10.94
N VAL A 345 -21.53 10.01 10.05
CA VAL A 345 -21.80 10.88 8.90
C VAL A 345 -23.23 11.40 9.01
N SER A 346 -23.39 12.73 8.95
CA SER A 346 -24.69 13.37 9.15
C SER A 346 -25.62 13.20 7.95
N ARG A 347 -25.07 12.95 6.75
CA ARG A 347 -25.85 12.76 5.50
C ARG A 347 -25.05 11.94 4.47
N PRO A 348 -25.72 11.12 3.63
CA PRO A 348 -27.17 10.86 3.66
C PRO A 348 -27.53 9.96 4.84
N PRO A 349 -28.79 9.97 5.28
CA PRO A 349 -29.24 9.07 6.34
C PRO A 349 -29.08 7.62 5.90
N ARG A 350 -28.58 6.75 6.83
CA ARG A 350 -28.35 5.31 6.62
C ARG A 350 -27.20 4.98 5.67
N ALA A 351 -26.23 5.87 5.51
CA ALA A 351 -24.97 5.50 4.87
C ALA A 351 -24.25 4.38 5.65
N VAL A 352 -23.62 3.48 4.92
CA VAL A 352 -22.73 2.47 5.50
C VAL A 352 -21.33 3.09 5.59
N ILE A 353 -20.81 3.16 6.81
CA ILE A 353 -19.48 3.73 7.07
C ILE A 353 -18.53 2.58 7.33
N ARG A 354 -17.42 2.53 6.58
CA ARG A 354 -16.31 1.64 6.84
C ARG A 354 -15.08 2.46 7.18
N ALA A 355 -14.55 2.17 8.33
CA ALA A 355 -13.33 2.78 8.85
C ALA A 355 -12.75 1.84 9.90
N LYS A 356 -11.50 2.01 10.21
CA LYS A 356 -10.86 1.33 11.34
C LYS A 356 -11.60 1.69 12.64
N SER A 357 -11.97 0.68 13.41
CA SER A 357 -12.72 0.86 14.67
C SER A 357 -11.83 1.09 15.89
N ASN A 358 -10.55 0.75 15.78
CA ASN A 358 -9.57 0.88 16.83
C ASN A 358 -8.21 1.27 16.25
N TYR A 359 -7.35 1.85 17.07
CA TYR A 359 -5.91 1.91 16.81
C TYR A 359 -5.14 1.61 18.09
N VAL A 360 -3.89 1.21 17.93
CA VAL A 360 -2.98 0.98 19.05
C VAL A 360 -2.01 2.17 19.11
N VAL A 361 -1.85 2.73 20.29
CA VAL A 361 -0.91 3.82 20.52
C VAL A 361 0.50 3.29 20.34
N LYS A 362 1.24 3.87 19.38
CA LYS A 362 2.62 3.46 19.07
C LYS A 362 3.59 4.07 20.05
N GLU A 363 4.72 3.40 20.24
CA GLU A 363 5.87 3.99 20.92
C GLU A 363 6.36 5.22 20.15
N LYS A 364 6.60 6.31 20.86
CA LYS A 364 7.13 7.54 20.26
C LYS A 364 8.52 7.21 19.70
N ARG A 365 8.69 7.29 18.40
CA ARG A 365 10.01 7.24 17.78
C ARG A 365 10.54 8.67 17.76
N ASP A 366 11.69 8.89 18.38
CA ASP A 366 12.45 10.14 18.21
C ASP A 366 12.90 10.23 16.74
N GLU A 367 12.13 10.93 15.91
CA GLU A 367 12.61 11.33 14.59
C GLU A 367 13.65 12.43 14.80
N VAL A 368 14.91 12.02 14.88
CA VAL A 368 16.04 12.93 14.79
C VAL A 368 16.05 13.45 13.34
N PHE A 369 15.41 14.59 13.11
CA PHE A 369 15.63 15.35 11.88
C PHE A 369 17.11 15.81 11.89
N GLN A 370 17.97 15.04 11.23
CA GLN A 370 19.29 15.55 10.86
C GLN A 370 19.06 16.67 9.86
N GLN A 371 19.24 17.92 10.32
CA GLN A 371 19.38 19.05 9.42
C GLN A 371 20.52 18.73 8.44
N PRO A 372 20.35 18.94 7.13
CA PRO A 372 21.45 18.79 6.21
C PRO A 372 22.55 19.75 6.64
N SER A 373 23.75 19.22 6.90
CA SER A 373 24.93 19.99 7.21
C SER A 373 25.12 21.07 6.16
N PRO A 374 25.40 22.33 6.52
CA PRO A 374 25.69 23.37 5.54
C PRO A 374 26.88 22.93 4.70
N PRO A 375 26.89 23.22 3.38
CA PRO A 375 27.97 22.83 2.51
C PRO A 375 29.27 23.43 3.06
N SER A 376 30.23 22.55 3.34
CA SER A 376 31.58 22.94 3.73
C SER A 376 32.16 23.81 2.62
N GLY A 377 32.26 25.11 2.88
CA GLY A 377 32.93 26.04 1.98
C GLY A 377 34.37 25.57 1.77
N SER A 378 34.67 25.07 0.58
CA SER A 378 36.03 24.90 0.14
C SER A 378 36.62 26.30 -0.05
N GLY A 379 37.37 26.72 0.97
CA GLY A 379 38.32 27.80 0.76
C GLY A 379 39.43 27.31 -0.17
N ASN A 380 39.58 28.00 -1.27
CA ASN A 380 40.88 28.38 -1.84
C ASN A 380 40.63 29.49 -2.87
#